data_ed3fab12374fc8c39f42a5d879889251
#
_entry.id   ed3fab12374fc8c39f42a5d879889251
#
_cell.length_a   1.000
_cell.length_b   1.000
_cell.length_c   1.000
_cell.angle_alpha   90.00
_cell.angle_beta   90.00
_cell.angle_gamma   90.00
#
_symmetry.space_group_name_H-M   'P 1'
#
loop_
_entity.id
_entity.type
_entity.pdbx_description
1 polymer ?
#
loop_
_entity_poly.entity_id
_entity_poly.type
_entity_poly.pdbx_seq_one_letter_code
_entity_poly.pdbx_strand_id
1 'polypeptide(L)'
;MEHIYVGRKNGEKTQGGVYHYLYNEETQKLSLLGLEDVLQGFTYIALTYNRTRLAATGQDSEGHDLLVGYQLDTPDKRLKRCGQVRVGTAGDICHLSDNRAGTLLLVTDFVDKAVHFYEFLPNGAPGAFLARVPFEGKSTGYRQGSSHPHSAYFSPDDRYALVADLGANTVWVLRCQPADNRFDLVGSWRAPDGYGPRHIAFHPNGKYVYVLMEITGHIAVLELHSNGQLTLIELIFAVSPAYETVEGSLNAADILVDMKGERLYASYRSVQEIDVFGIDRRTGKLSPLGYAPTRGMVRGLHWGRSGVLCALGEELP
;
A
#
# COMPACT_ATOMS: atom_id res chain seq x y z
N MET A 1 2.12 25.01 -5.22
CA MET A 1 0.81 24.34 -5.47
C MET A 1 1.04 22.89 -5.85
N GLU A 2 0.39 21.95 -5.17
CA GLU A 2 0.49 20.51 -5.44
C GLU A 2 -0.89 19.89 -5.65
N HIS A 3 -1.02 19.05 -6.69
CA HIS A 3 -2.24 18.32 -6.99
C HIS A 3 -2.25 16.99 -6.24
N ILE A 4 -3.33 16.71 -5.51
CA ILE A 4 -3.51 15.51 -4.68
C ILE A 4 -4.77 14.80 -5.15
N TYR A 5 -4.67 13.50 -5.41
CA TYR A 5 -5.80 12.65 -5.78
C TYR A 5 -6.12 11.72 -4.62
N VAL A 6 -7.37 11.73 -4.19
CA VAL A 6 -7.83 10.98 -3.03
C VAL A 6 -8.97 10.07 -3.45
N GLY A 7 -8.80 8.78 -3.19
CA GLY A 7 -9.88 7.83 -3.35
C GLY A 7 -10.81 7.81 -2.14
N ARG A 8 -12.11 7.75 -2.37
CA ARG A 8 -13.14 7.66 -1.33
C ARG A 8 -14.09 6.52 -1.61
N LYS A 9 -14.46 5.80 -0.56
CA LYS A 9 -15.56 4.83 -0.60
C LYS A 9 -16.91 5.54 -0.66
N ASN A 10 -17.93 4.83 -1.15
CA ASN A 10 -19.31 5.31 -1.03
C ASN A 10 -19.69 5.42 0.45
N GLY A 11 -20.37 6.49 0.81
CA GLY A 11 -20.97 6.71 2.11
C GLY A 11 -22.39 7.23 1.94
N GLU A 12 -23.15 7.38 3.04
CA GLU A 12 -24.55 7.82 2.99
C GLU A 12 -24.75 9.16 2.25
N LYS A 13 -23.75 10.06 2.34
CA LYS A 13 -23.79 11.40 1.73
C LYS A 13 -22.66 11.67 0.76
N THR A 14 -21.82 10.68 0.47
CA THR A 14 -20.64 10.85 -0.36
C THR A 14 -20.59 9.81 -1.46
N GLN A 15 -20.38 10.28 -2.69
CA GLN A 15 -20.17 9.42 -3.85
C GLN A 15 -18.75 8.84 -3.81
N GLY A 16 -18.61 7.53 -4.04
CA GLY A 16 -17.30 6.90 -4.16
C GLY A 16 -16.61 7.25 -5.46
N GLY A 17 -15.28 7.30 -5.43
CA GLY A 17 -14.49 7.60 -6.60
C GLY A 17 -13.19 8.34 -6.29
N VAL A 18 -12.62 8.97 -7.29
CA VAL A 18 -11.37 9.72 -7.18
C VAL A 18 -11.64 11.21 -7.14
N TYR A 19 -11.26 11.84 -6.05
CA TYR A 19 -11.38 13.28 -5.81
C TYR A 19 -10.05 13.98 -6.05
N HIS A 20 -10.09 15.18 -6.59
CA HIS A 20 -8.95 16.02 -6.87
C HIS A 20 -8.90 17.21 -5.93
N TYR A 21 -7.77 17.40 -5.28
CA TYR A 21 -7.50 18.51 -4.38
C TYR A 21 -6.27 19.29 -4.85
N LEU A 22 -6.24 20.56 -4.48
CA LEU A 22 -5.07 21.43 -4.64
C LEU A 22 -4.54 21.84 -3.27
N TYR A 23 -3.29 21.53 -3.00
CA TYR A 23 -2.59 21.96 -1.81
C TYR A 23 -1.73 23.19 -2.12
N ASN A 24 -1.90 24.24 -1.34
CA ASN A 24 -1.06 25.44 -1.39
C ASN A 24 -0.07 25.42 -0.24
N GLU A 25 1.22 25.27 -0.56
CA GLU A 25 2.31 25.15 0.40
C GLU A 25 2.52 26.44 1.23
N GLU A 26 2.32 27.64 0.61
CA GLU A 26 2.51 28.91 1.30
C GLU A 26 1.44 29.16 2.37
N THR A 27 0.18 28.85 2.03
CA THR A 27 -0.95 29.06 2.93
C THR A 27 -1.33 27.83 3.75
N GLN A 28 -0.70 26.67 3.47
CA GLN A 28 -1.00 25.35 4.05
C GLN A 28 -2.48 24.95 3.93
N LYS A 29 -3.16 25.42 2.86
CA LYS A 29 -4.57 25.13 2.62
C LYS A 29 -4.74 24.03 1.57
N LEU A 30 -5.66 23.11 1.87
CA LEU A 30 -6.14 22.09 0.96
C LEU A 30 -7.53 22.52 0.45
N SER A 31 -7.69 22.55 -0.88
CA SER A 31 -8.95 22.96 -1.54
C SER A 31 -9.43 21.83 -2.45
N LEU A 32 -10.69 21.42 -2.32
CA LEU A 32 -11.32 20.46 -3.22
C LEU A 32 -11.55 21.13 -4.58
N LEU A 33 -11.03 20.52 -5.65
CA LEU A 33 -11.30 20.95 -7.03
C LEU A 33 -12.51 20.22 -7.63
N GLY A 34 -12.76 18.98 -7.22
CA GLY A 34 -13.92 18.21 -7.66
C GLY A 34 -13.75 16.71 -7.61
N LEU A 35 -14.78 16.01 -8.04
CA LEU A 35 -14.79 14.57 -8.30
C LEU A 35 -14.33 14.35 -9.75
N GLU A 36 -13.26 13.59 -9.93
CA GLU A 36 -12.69 13.31 -11.25
C GLU A 36 -13.35 12.13 -11.94
N ASP A 37 -13.59 11.06 -11.17
CA ASP A 37 -14.26 9.86 -11.68
C ASP A 37 -15.06 9.18 -10.56
N VAL A 38 -16.22 8.64 -10.93
CA VAL A 38 -17.12 7.89 -10.05
C VAL A 38 -16.73 6.41 -10.11
N LEU A 39 -16.36 5.86 -8.97
CA LEU A 39 -16.08 4.43 -8.84
C LEU A 39 -16.88 3.85 -7.67
N GLN A 40 -17.83 2.99 -7.98
CA GLN A 40 -18.50 2.20 -6.95
C GLN A 40 -17.51 1.22 -6.33
N GLY A 41 -17.72 0.85 -5.06
CA GLY A 41 -16.85 -0.11 -4.38
C GLY A 41 -15.37 0.27 -4.38
N PHE A 42 -15.03 1.57 -4.45
CA PHE A 42 -13.65 2.04 -4.43
C PHE A 42 -12.88 1.46 -3.23
N THR A 43 -11.69 0.89 -3.48
CA THR A 43 -10.86 0.32 -2.40
C THR A 43 -9.45 0.89 -2.36
N TYR A 44 -8.79 1.09 -3.49
CA TYR A 44 -7.41 1.55 -3.53
C TYR A 44 -7.08 2.42 -4.74
N ILE A 45 -6.04 3.24 -4.60
CA ILE A 45 -5.49 4.11 -5.65
C ILE A 45 -3.97 4.05 -5.58
N ALA A 46 -3.31 3.94 -6.73
CA ALA A 46 -1.86 3.99 -6.85
C ALA A 46 -1.43 5.00 -7.92
N LEU A 47 -0.46 5.82 -7.56
CA LEU A 47 0.19 6.76 -8.45
C LEU A 47 1.49 6.13 -8.93
N THR A 48 1.74 6.11 -10.25
CA THR A 48 3.00 5.57 -10.80
C THR A 48 4.22 6.29 -10.25
N TYR A 49 5.34 5.57 -10.19
CA TYR A 49 6.61 6.11 -9.70
C TYR A 49 7.00 7.43 -10.41
N ASN A 50 6.80 7.51 -11.73
CA ASN A 50 7.05 8.72 -12.51
C ASN A 50 5.93 9.79 -12.42
N ARG A 51 4.86 9.49 -11.68
CA ARG A 51 3.71 10.39 -11.43
C ARG A 51 3.01 10.90 -12.70
N THR A 52 3.03 10.14 -13.77
CA THR A 52 2.34 10.49 -15.02
C THR A 52 1.04 9.73 -15.25
N ARG A 53 0.84 8.64 -14.48
CA ARG A 53 -0.33 7.78 -14.57
C ARG A 53 -0.79 7.39 -13.17
N LEU A 54 -2.05 7.00 -13.10
CA LEU A 54 -2.69 6.56 -11.89
C LEU A 54 -3.53 5.33 -12.21
N ALA A 55 -3.59 4.38 -11.31
CA ALA A 55 -4.53 3.27 -11.34
C ALA A 55 -5.40 3.28 -10.08
N ALA A 56 -6.66 2.88 -10.22
CA ALA A 56 -7.59 2.76 -9.12
C ALA A 56 -8.42 1.49 -9.25
N THR A 57 -8.95 1.04 -8.13
CA THR A 57 -9.84 -0.11 -8.08
C THR A 57 -11.25 0.33 -7.71
N GLY A 58 -12.24 -0.34 -8.26
CA GLY A 58 -13.65 -0.09 -8.01
C GLY A 58 -14.46 -1.32 -8.42
N GLN A 59 -15.77 -1.15 -8.57
CA GLN A 59 -16.67 -2.20 -9.03
C GLN A 59 -17.56 -1.71 -10.18
N ASP A 60 -17.95 -2.62 -11.06
CA ASP A 60 -18.97 -2.36 -12.07
C ASP A 60 -20.39 -2.47 -11.46
N SER A 61 -21.42 -2.23 -12.28
CA SER A 61 -22.82 -2.29 -11.85
C SER A 61 -23.29 -3.68 -11.43
N GLU A 62 -22.54 -4.73 -11.78
CA GLU A 62 -22.80 -6.12 -11.41
C GLU A 62 -22.02 -6.54 -10.14
N GLY A 63 -21.18 -5.64 -9.61
CA GLY A 63 -20.34 -5.89 -8.41
C GLY A 63 -19.03 -6.60 -8.70
N HIS A 64 -18.62 -6.71 -9.97
CA HIS A 64 -17.30 -7.25 -10.30
C HIS A 64 -16.22 -6.20 -10.09
N ASP A 65 -15.09 -6.62 -9.52
CA ASP A 65 -13.96 -5.73 -9.29
C ASP A 65 -13.34 -5.26 -10.61
N LEU A 66 -13.04 -3.97 -10.65
CA LEU A 66 -12.42 -3.28 -11.77
C LEU A 66 -11.04 -2.74 -11.39
N LEU A 67 -10.11 -2.88 -12.30
CA LEU A 67 -8.87 -2.12 -12.36
C LEU A 67 -9.02 -1.05 -13.43
N VAL A 68 -8.94 0.21 -13.04
CA VAL A 68 -9.13 1.38 -13.91
C VAL A 68 -7.84 2.16 -14.00
N GLY A 69 -7.45 2.55 -15.20
CA GLY A 69 -6.23 3.31 -15.44
C GLY A 69 -6.47 4.71 -15.98
N TYR A 70 -5.62 5.64 -15.58
CA TYR A 70 -5.72 7.06 -15.92
C TYR A 70 -4.36 7.64 -16.32
N GLN A 71 -4.41 8.64 -17.20
CA GLN A 71 -3.31 9.53 -17.51
C GLN A 71 -3.44 10.83 -16.71
N LEU A 72 -2.33 11.32 -16.17
CA LEU A 72 -2.20 12.54 -15.37
C LEU A 72 -1.44 13.66 -16.09
N ASP A 73 -0.76 13.34 -17.17
CA ASP A 73 0.02 14.32 -17.93
C ASP A 73 -0.87 15.13 -18.88
N THR A 74 -1.83 15.84 -18.26
CA THR A 74 -2.74 16.76 -18.90
C THR A 74 -2.42 18.20 -18.45
N PRO A 75 -2.63 19.23 -19.30
CA PRO A 75 -2.31 20.62 -18.92
C PRO A 75 -3.03 21.09 -17.66
N ASP A 76 -4.28 20.67 -17.47
CA ASP A 76 -5.17 21.04 -16.36
C ASP A 76 -5.05 20.07 -15.16
N LYS A 77 -4.18 19.05 -15.26
CA LYS A 77 -4.01 18.00 -14.24
C LYS A 77 -5.29 17.23 -13.90
N ARG A 78 -6.27 17.22 -14.82
CA ARG A 78 -7.47 16.38 -14.72
C ARG A 78 -7.13 14.93 -15.03
N LEU A 79 -7.87 14.01 -14.42
CA LEU A 79 -7.74 12.59 -14.75
C LEU A 79 -8.36 12.29 -16.11
N LYS A 80 -7.58 11.69 -16.99
CA LYS A 80 -8.09 11.14 -18.24
C LYS A 80 -8.18 9.62 -18.07
N ARG A 81 -9.41 9.10 -17.98
CA ARG A 81 -9.65 7.64 -17.97
C ARG A 81 -9.22 7.04 -19.30
N CYS A 82 -8.34 6.04 -19.25
CA CYS A 82 -7.71 5.45 -20.44
C CYS A 82 -8.19 4.03 -20.73
N GLY A 83 -8.72 3.35 -19.72
CA GLY A 83 -9.26 2.00 -19.87
C GLY A 83 -9.55 1.34 -18.54
N GLN A 84 -10.15 0.17 -18.62
CA GLN A 84 -10.44 -0.68 -17.47
C GLN A 84 -10.44 -2.14 -17.86
N VAL A 85 -10.17 -3.02 -16.88
CA VAL A 85 -10.31 -4.47 -16.99
C VAL A 85 -11.02 -5.01 -15.75
N ARG A 86 -11.77 -6.11 -15.89
CA ARG A 86 -12.28 -6.87 -14.74
C ARG A 86 -11.14 -7.65 -14.11
N VAL A 87 -11.07 -7.66 -12.78
CA VAL A 87 -10.08 -8.40 -12.01
C VAL A 87 -10.78 -9.60 -11.36
N GLY A 88 -10.36 -10.81 -11.75
CA GLY A 88 -10.78 -12.04 -11.10
C GLY A 88 -12.28 -12.29 -10.99
N THR A 89 -12.66 -13.07 -10.02
CA THR A 89 -14.03 -13.24 -9.52
C THR A 89 -14.26 -12.20 -8.42
N ALA A 90 -15.50 -11.74 -8.22
CA ALA A 90 -15.83 -10.75 -7.18
C ALA A 90 -15.11 -11.06 -5.86
N GLY A 91 -14.04 -10.34 -5.61
CA GLY A 91 -13.14 -10.46 -4.46
C GLY A 91 -13.18 -9.20 -3.60
N ASP A 92 -12.11 -8.97 -2.89
CA ASP A 92 -11.89 -7.71 -2.14
C ASP A 92 -10.47 -7.24 -2.46
N ILE A 93 -10.35 -6.46 -3.54
CA ILE A 93 -9.07 -5.85 -3.88
C ILE A 93 -8.73 -4.84 -2.78
N CYS A 94 -7.66 -5.11 -2.05
CA CYS A 94 -7.27 -4.28 -0.90
C CYS A 94 -6.01 -3.45 -1.15
N HIS A 95 -5.24 -3.75 -2.20
CA HIS A 95 -4.02 -3.01 -2.53
C HIS A 95 -3.69 -3.04 -4.01
N LEU A 96 -3.01 -1.99 -4.46
CA LEU A 96 -2.53 -1.82 -5.82
C LEU A 96 -1.16 -1.14 -5.79
N SER A 97 -0.22 -1.64 -6.56
CA SER A 97 1.09 -0.99 -6.78
C SER A 97 1.55 -1.15 -8.22
N ASP A 98 2.48 -0.32 -8.64
CA ASP A 98 3.19 -0.46 -9.91
C ASP A 98 4.67 -0.78 -9.69
N ASN A 99 5.32 -1.28 -10.71
CA ASN A 99 6.77 -1.42 -10.73
C ASN A 99 7.43 -0.08 -11.08
N ARG A 100 8.72 0.06 -10.76
CA ARG A 100 9.47 1.30 -10.99
C ARG A 100 9.51 1.71 -12.46
N ALA A 101 9.54 0.75 -13.37
CA ALA A 101 9.47 1.00 -14.81
C ALA A 101 8.09 1.51 -15.24
N GLY A 102 7.04 1.35 -14.42
CA GLY A 102 5.68 1.73 -14.73
C GLY A 102 5.06 0.91 -15.85
N THR A 103 5.47 -0.35 -16.00
CA THR A 103 5.00 -1.26 -17.05
C THR A 103 4.11 -2.37 -16.53
N LEU A 104 4.06 -2.54 -15.21
CA LEU A 104 3.28 -3.57 -14.52
C LEU A 104 2.43 -2.96 -13.43
N LEU A 105 1.24 -3.55 -13.25
CA LEU A 105 0.38 -3.35 -12.08
C LEU A 105 0.29 -4.67 -11.31
N LEU A 106 0.40 -4.57 -10.00
CA LEU A 106 0.27 -5.66 -9.04
C LEU A 106 -0.96 -5.40 -8.18
N VAL A 107 -1.98 -6.22 -8.37
CA VAL A 107 -3.27 -6.15 -7.68
C VAL A 107 -3.31 -7.22 -6.60
N THR A 108 -3.61 -6.83 -5.36
CA THR A 108 -3.73 -7.75 -4.23
C THR A 108 -5.18 -7.98 -3.90
N ASP A 109 -5.62 -9.23 -3.98
CA ASP A 109 -6.98 -9.65 -3.70
C ASP A 109 -7.01 -10.47 -2.40
N PHE A 110 -7.68 -9.91 -1.39
CA PHE A 110 -7.77 -10.46 -0.05
C PHE A 110 -8.62 -11.74 0.02
N VAL A 111 -9.72 -11.77 -0.71
CA VAL A 111 -10.68 -12.88 -0.72
C VAL A 111 -10.24 -13.98 -1.67
N ASP A 112 -9.73 -13.64 -2.85
CA ASP A 112 -9.15 -14.61 -3.80
C ASP A 112 -7.83 -15.22 -3.29
N LYS A 113 -7.24 -14.67 -2.22
CA LYS A 113 -5.97 -15.14 -1.61
C LYS A 113 -4.81 -15.16 -2.60
N ALA A 114 -4.75 -14.16 -3.47
CA ALA A 114 -3.82 -14.11 -4.58
C ALA A 114 -3.33 -12.69 -4.85
N VAL A 115 -2.26 -12.61 -5.61
CA VAL A 115 -1.88 -11.39 -6.31
C VAL A 115 -1.99 -11.61 -7.82
N HIS A 116 -2.42 -10.56 -8.53
CA HIS A 116 -2.63 -10.57 -9.96
C HIS A 116 -1.72 -9.56 -10.64
N PHE A 117 -1.04 -9.98 -11.69
CA PHE A 117 -0.14 -9.15 -12.48
C PHE A 117 -0.82 -8.75 -13.78
N TYR A 118 -0.77 -7.46 -14.10
CA TYR A 118 -1.26 -6.89 -15.34
C TYR A 118 -0.20 -6.02 -15.99
N GLU A 119 -0.22 -5.92 -17.31
CA GLU A 119 0.51 -4.86 -17.99
C GLU A 119 -0.08 -3.49 -17.61
N PHE A 120 0.79 -2.48 -17.57
CA PHE A 120 0.38 -1.09 -17.48
C PHE A 120 0.87 -0.34 -18.70
N LEU A 121 -0.03 -0.07 -19.63
CA LEU A 121 0.30 0.48 -20.94
C LEU A 121 0.77 1.94 -20.85
N PRO A 122 1.61 2.40 -21.78
CA PRO A 122 2.13 3.77 -21.76
C PRO A 122 1.05 4.86 -21.81
N ASN A 123 -0.13 4.56 -22.36
CA ASN A 123 -1.27 5.47 -22.41
C ASN A 123 -2.06 5.53 -21.07
N GLY A 124 -1.67 4.76 -20.07
CA GLY A 124 -2.34 4.72 -18.75
C GLY A 124 -3.49 3.72 -18.65
N ALA A 125 -3.75 2.89 -19.66
CA ALA A 125 -4.72 1.81 -19.56
C ALA A 125 -4.08 0.57 -18.91
N PRO A 126 -4.84 -0.22 -18.11
CA PRO A 126 -4.46 -1.59 -17.80
C PRO A 126 -4.44 -2.42 -19.09
N GLY A 127 -3.40 -3.23 -19.26
CA GLY A 127 -3.22 -4.09 -20.42
C GLY A 127 -3.58 -5.55 -20.14
N ALA A 128 -2.81 -6.47 -20.72
CA ALA A 128 -3.06 -7.90 -20.59
C ALA A 128 -2.91 -8.38 -19.16
N PHE A 129 -3.73 -9.36 -18.77
CA PHE A 129 -3.51 -10.18 -17.59
C PHE A 129 -2.32 -11.12 -17.84
N LEU A 130 -1.34 -11.10 -16.91
CA LEU A 130 -0.10 -11.84 -17.08
C LEU A 130 -0.06 -13.10 -16.21
N ALA A 131 -0.43 -12.98 -14.94
CA ALA A 131 -0.38 -14.09 -14.01
C ALA A 131 -1.25 -13.86 -12.77
N ARG A 132 -1.71 -14.97 -12.18
CA ARG A 132 -2.26 -15.06 -10.83
C ARG A 132 -1.35 -15.93 -9.98
N VAL A 133 -0.91 -15.43 -8.84
CA VAL A 133 -0.11 -16.19 -7.87
C VAL A 133 -0.92 -16.36 -6.59
N PRO A 134 -1.45 -17.56 -6.31
CA PRO A 134 -2.20 -17.83 -5.10
C PRO A 134 -1.27 -18.09 -3.91
N PHE A 135 -1.80 -17.86 -2.70
CA PHE A 135 -1.11 -18.15 -1.44
C PHE A 135 -1.97 -19.01 -0.52
N GLU A 136 -1.30 -19.87 0.23
CA GLU A 136 -1.92 -20.72 1.23
C GLU A 136 -1.22 -20.56 2.57
N GLY A 137 -1.98 -20.69 3.65
CA GLY A 137 -1.44 -20.63 5.00
C GLY A 137 -2.49 -20.15 6.00
N LYS A 138 -2.14 -20.26 7.26
CA LYS A 138 -2.97 -19.80 8.39
C LYS A 138 -2.09 -19.53 9.60
N SER A 139 -2.63 -18.81 10.58
CA SER A 139 -2.05 -18.59 11.89
C SER A 139 -3.14 -18.61 12.96
N THR A 140 -2.78 -18.27 14.19
CA THR A 140 -3.66 -18.40 15.38
C THR A 140 -4.40 -17.12 15.75
N GLY A 141 -4.06 -15.99 15.11
CA GLY A 141 -4.63 -14.69 15.44
C GLY A 141 -6.01 -14.45 14.83
N TYR A 142 -6.61 -13.32 15.21
CA TYR A 142 -7.83 -12.82 14.59
C TYR A 142 -7.63 -12.59 13.09
N ARG A 143 -8.58 -13.02 12.24
CA ARG A 143 -8.52 -12.97 10.77
C ARG A 143 -7.39 -13.80 10.15
N GLN A 144 -6.87 -14.81 10.85
CA GLN A 144 -5.74 -15.64 10.38
C GLN A 144 -6.13 -17.11 10.14
N GLY A 145 -7.41 -17.39 9.92
CA GLY A 145 -7.90 -18.75 9.60
C GLY A 145 -7.53 -19.27 8.22
N SER A 146 -7.12 -18.39 7.32
CA SER A 146 -6.61 -18.70 5.98
C SER A 146 -5.72 -17.58 5.48
N SER A 147 -4.99 -17.80 4.36
CA SER A 147 -4.24 -16.75 3.66
C SER A 147 -5.14 -15.56 3.31
N HIS A 148 -4.63 -14.36 3.53
CA HIS A 148 -5.24 -13.08 3.19
C HIS A 148 -4.14 -12.07 2.83
N PRO A 149 -3.62 -12.09 1.59
CA PRO A 149 -2.69 -11.09 1.11
C PRO A 149 -3.32 -9.70 1.29
N HIS A 150 -2.62 -8.79 1.96
CA HIS A 150 -3.14 -7.47 2.25
C HIS A 150 -2.48 -6.36 1.43
N SER A 151 -1.22 -6.53 1.10
CA SER A 151 -0.50 -5.64 0.20
C SER A 151 0.62 -6.36 -0.53
N ALA A 152 1.00 -5.82 -1.69
CA ALA A 152 2.15 -6.31 -2.43
C ALA A 152 2.88 -5.13 -3.09
N TYR A 153 4.21 -5.16 -3.08
CA TYR A 153 5.07 -4.10 -3.60
C TYR A 153 6.24 -4.69 -4.37
N PHE A 154 6.61 -4.07 -5.49
CA PHE A 154 7.86 -4.38 -6.17
C PHE A 154 9.06 -3.85 -5.38
N SER A 155 10.16 -4.61 -5.40
CA SER A 155 11.45 -4.11 -4.92
C SER A 155 11.93 -2.93 -5.78
N PRO A 156 12.76 -2.02 -5.24
CA PRO A 156 13.24 -0.85 -5.98
C PRO A 156 13.99 -1.15 -7.30
N ASP A 157 14.42 -2.38 -7.50
CA ASP A 157 15.08 -2.86 -8.72
C ASP A 157 14.18 -3.72 -9.62
N ASP A 158 12.89 -3.81 -9.31
CA ASP A 158 11.85 -4.58 -10.02
C ASP A 158 12.10 -6.11 -10.11
N ARG A 159 13.14 -6.63 -9.44
CA ARG A 159 13.48 -8.06 -9.50
C ARG A 159 12.58 -8.94 -8.65
N TYR A 160 12.01 -8.38 -7.60
CA TYR A 160 11.14 -9.09 -6.66
C TYR A 160 9.84 -8.33 -6.43
N ALA A 161 8.79 -9.06 -6.08
CA ALA A 161 7.60 -8.52 -5.45
C ALA A 161 7.44 -9.18 -4.07
N LEU A 162 7.24 -8.37 -3.04
CA LEU A 162 7.00 -8.83 -1.68
C LEU A 162 5.52 -8.68 -1.36
N VAL A 163 4.93 -9.74 -0.79
CA VAL A 163 3.50 -9.79 -0.45
C VAL A 163 3.35 -9.96 1.06
N ALA A 164 2.72 -9.00 1.72
CA ALA A 164 2.34 -9.11 3.13
C ALA A 164 1.03 -9.86 3.23
N ASP A 165 1.06 -11.06 3.79
CA ASP A 165 -0.11 -11.91 3.98
C ASP A 165 -0.50 -11.90 5.47
N LEU A 166 -1.55 -11.17 5.77
CA LEU A 166 -2.08 -11.03 7.11
C LEU A 166 -2.56 -12.38 7.66
N GLY A 167 -3.28 -13.14 6.85
CA GLY A 167 -3.90 -14.38 7.26
C GLY A 167 -2.92 -15.53 7.41
N ALA A 168 -1.99 -15.69 6.46
CA ALA A 168 -0.91 -16.67 6.55
C ALA A 168 0.19 -16.25 7.53
N ASN A 169 0.14 -15.00 8.03
CA ASN A 169 1.16 -14.44 8.93
C ASN A 169 2.57 -14.45 8.33
N THR A 170 2.68 -14.20 7.02
CA THR A 170 3.89 -14.43 6.23
C THR A 170 4.13 -13.26 5.27
N VAL A 171 5.39 -12.95 5.03
CA VAL A 171 5.82 -12.12 3.89
C VAL A 171 6.39 -13.06 2.84
N TRP A 172 5.71 -13.12 1.69
CA TRP A 172 6.13 -13.93 0.55
C TRP A 172 7.04 -13.13 -0.38
N VAL A 173 7.97 -13.80 -1.06
CA VAL A 173 8.86 -13.16 -2.04
C VAL A 173 8.69 -13.85 -3.39
N LEU A 174 8.26 -13.09 -4.37
CA LEU A 174 8.12 -13.52 -5.75
C LEU A 174 9.29 -12.98 -6.57
N ARG A 175 9.93 -13.80 -7.38
CA ARG A 175 10.87 -13.34 -8.41
C ARG A 175 10.09 -12.93 -9.64
N CYS A 176 10.32 -11.71 -10.11
CA CYS A 176 9.64 -11.14 -11.27
C CYS A 176 10.49 -11.30 -12.54
N GLN A 177 9.93 -11.98 -13.54
CA GLN A 177 10.50 -12.15 -14.88
C GLN A 177 9.42 -11.81 -15.92
N PRO A 178 9.05 -10.52 -16.04
CA PRO A 178 7.87 -10.11 -16.82
C PRO A 178 7.99 -10.41 -18.32
N ALA A 179 9.19 -10.46 -18.86
CA ALA A 179 9.40 -10.84 -20.27
C ALA A 179 8.92 -12.26 -20.59
N ASP A 180 8.92 -13.14 -19.59
CA ASP A 180 8.47 -14.53 -19.70
C ASP A 180 7.10 -14.76 -19.04
N ASN A 181 6.42 -13.73 -18.60
CA ASN A 181 5.20 -13.76 -17.78
C ASN A 181 5.34 -14.68 -16.55
N ARG A 182 6.53 -14.69 -15.94
CA ARG A 182 6.84 -15.55 -14.80
C ARG A 182 7.02 -14.74 -13.52
N PHE A 183 6.32 -15.20 -12.47
CA PHE A 183 6.33 -14.62 -11.13
C PHE A 183 6.40 -15.77 -10.12
N ASP A 184 7.61 -16.25 -9.87
CA ASP A 184 7.84 -17.47 -9.11
C ASP A 184 8.03 -17.20 -7.62
N LEU A 185 7.35 -17.93 -6.74
CA LEU A 185 7.60 -17.91 -5.31
C LEU A 185 9.01 -18.47 -5.02
N VAL A 186 9.89 -17.63 -4.47
CA VAL A 186 11.31 -17.97 -4.24
C VAL A 186 11.74 -17.88 -2.79
N GLY A 187 10.92 -17.30 -1.93
CA GLY A 187 11.23 -17.13 -0.51
C GLY A 187 10.05 -16.68 0.31
N SER A 188 10.22 -16.72 1.63
CA SER A 188 9.26 -16.19 2.57
C SER A 188 9.92 -15.93 3.93
N TRP A 189 9.26 -15.06 4.71
CA TRP A 189 9.52 -14.88 6.13
C TRP A 189 8.21 -14.97 6.91
N ARG A 190 8.17 -15.83 7.92
CA ARG A 190 7.01 -16.00 8.79
C ARG A 190 7.15 -15.14 10.03
N ALA A 191 6.18 -14.30 10.30
CA ALA A 191 6.10 -13.51 11.53
C ALA A 191 5.77 -14.41 12.74
N PRO A 192 6.07 -13.98 13.99
CA PRO A 192 5.54 -14.64 15.16
C PRO A 192 4.01 -14.74 15.10
N ASP A 193 3.44 -15.80 15.68
CA ASP A 193 2.00 -16.05 15.58
C ASP A 193 1.16 -14.87 16.10
N GLY A 194 0.11 -14.51 15.38
CA GLY A 194 -0.80 -13.43 15.75
C GLY A 194 -0.38 -12.02 15.32
N TYR A 195 0.75 -11.83 14.61
CA TYR A 195 1.26 -10.50 14.27
C TYR A 195 0.51 -9.84 13.12
N GLY A 196 0.24 -10.54 12.00
CA GLY A 196 -0.53 -10.08 10.85
C GLY A 196 0.17 -9.04 9.99
N PRO A 197 1.13 -9.45 9.12
CA PRO A 197 1.75 -8.56 8.14
C PRO A 197 0.71 -7.86 7.25
N ARG A 198 0.79 -6.53 7.13
CA ARG A 198 -0.22 -5.75 6.41
C ARG A 198 0.35 -4.92 5.27
N HIS A 199 1.23 -3.98 5.57
CA HIS A 199 1.86 -3.09 4.59
C HIS A 199 3.38 -3.15 4.68
N ILE A 200 4.03 -2.86 3.55
CA ILE A 200 5.48 -2.94 3.37
C ILE A 200 6.01 -1.59 2.89
N ALA A 201 7.14 -1.16 3.43
CA ALA A 201 7.92 -0.06 2.89
C ALA A 201 9.35 -0.52 2.63
N PHE A 202 9.88 -0.20 1.45
CA PHE A 202 11.29 -0.42 1.15
C PHE A 202 12.13 0.79 1.56
N HIS A 203 13.30 0.53 2.10
CA HIS A 203 14.34 1.55 2.15
C HIS A 203 14.81 1.86 0.71
N PRO A 204 15.12 3.12 0.36
CA PRO A 204 15.54 3.50 -0.99
C PRO A 204 16.77 2.74 -1.53
N ASN A 205 17.60 2.18 -0.65
CA ASN A 205 18.75 1.36 -1.06
C ASN A 205 18.37 -0.07 -1.55
N GLY A 206 17.09 -0.45 -1.42
CA GLY A 206 16.58 -1.75 -1.83
C GLY A 206 17.00 -2.94 -0.96
N LYS A 207 17.81 -2.71 0.07
CA LYS A 207 18.33 -3.76 0.97
C LYS A 207 17.39 -4.04 2.14
N TYR A 208 16.86 -2.98 2.77
CA TYR A 208 16.04 -3.10 3.96
C TYR A 208 14.55 -2.97 3.62
N VAL A 209 13.75 -3.77 4.31
CA VAL A 209 12.30 -3.88 4.16
C VAL A 209 11.66 -3.74 5.54
N TYR A 210 10.67 -2.88 5.63
CA TYR A 210 9.91 -2.64 6.85
C TYR A 210 8.49 -3.16 6.66
N VAL A 211 8.04 -4.03 7.55
CA VAL A 211 6.72 -4.66 7.47
C VAL A 211 5.92 -4.30 8.71
N LEU A 212 4.81 -3.62 8.52
CA LEU A 212 3.89 -3.24 9.59
C LEU A 212 2.91 -4.38 9.87
N MET A 213 2.78 -4.74 11.14
CA MET A 213 1.88 -5.78 11.63
C MET A 213 0.55 -5.16 12.08
N GLU A 214 -0.56 -5.49 11.39
CA GLU A 214 -1.86 -4.89 11.67
C GLU A 214 -2.34 -5.17 13.10
N ILE A 215 -2.19 -6.43 13.54
CA ILE A 215 -2.80 -6.89 14.78
C ILE A 215 -2.03 -6.37 16.00
N THR A 216 -0.73 -6.55 16.00
CA THR A 216 0.11 -6.25 17.17
C THR A 216 0.80 -4.89 17.12
N GLY A 217 0.78 -4.20 15.98
CA GLY A 217 1.44 -2.90 15.82
C GLY A 217 2.97 -2.93 15.73
N HIS A 218 3.59 -4.10 15.75
CA HIS A 218 5.04 -4.20 15.57
C HIS A 218 5.46 -3.86 14.14
N ILE A 219 6.70 -3.44 13.99
CA ILE A 219 7.38 -3.31 12.71
C ILE A 219 8.51 -4.33 12.66
N ALA A 220 8.49 -5.22 11.67
CA ALA A 220 9.62 -6.08 11.36
C ALA A 220 10.59 -5.35 10.44
N VAL A 221 11.85 -5.30 10.81
CA VAL A 221 12.95 -4.85 9.95
C VAL A 221 13.59 -6.08 9.36
N LEU A 222 13.52 -6.22 8.04
CA LEU A 222 14.05 -7.36 7.31
C LEU A 222 15.16 -6.93 6.36
N GLU A 223 16.13 -7.79 6.12
CA GLU A 223 17.10 -7.66 5.02
C GLU A 223 16.67 -8.55 3.86
N LEU A 224 16.51 -7.95 2.66
CA LEU A 224 16.26 -8.66 1.41
C LEU A 224 17.60 -8.96 0.74
N HIS A 225 17.92 -10.24 0.60
CA HIS A 225 19.13 -10.69 -0.06
C HIS A 225 18.95 -10.82 -1.58
N SER A 226 20.07 -10.82 -2.30
CA SER A 226 20.07 -10.89 -3.78
C SER A 226 19.47 -12.18 -4.36
N ASN A 227 19.30 -13.22 -3.54
CA ASN A 227 18.65 -14.48 -3.91
C ASN A 227 17.15 -14.53 -3.58
N GLY A 228 16.59 -13.46 -2.98
CA GLY A 228 15.19 -13.37 -2.55
C GLY A 228 14.92 -13.85 -1.13
N GLN A 229 15.94 -14.26 -0.38
CA GLN A 229 15.77 -14.59 1.04
C GLN A 229 15.55 -13.33 1.89
N LEU A 230 14.74 -13.46 2.94
CA LEU A 230 14.50 -12.44 3.95
C LEU A 230 15.13 -12.89 5.29
N THR A 231 15.90 -12.00 5.91
CA THR A 231 16.46 -12.21 7.25
C THR A 231 15.95 -11.15 8.20
N LEU A 232 15.41 -11.57 9.35
CA LEU A 232 14.97 -10.64 10.39
C LEU A 232 16.19 -9.95 11.04
N ILE A 233 16.16 -8.62 11.08
CA ILE A 233 17.15 -7.80 11.80
C ILE A 233 16.63 -7.49 13.19
N GLU A 234 15.37 -7.00 13.30
CA GLU A 234 14.72 -6.71 14.56
C GLU A 234 13.20 -6.69 14.43
N LEU A 235 12.52 -6.82 15.58
CA LEU A 235 11.11 -6.49 15.75
C LEU A 235 11.05 -5.31 16.74
N ILE A 236 10.46 -4.21 16.32
CA ILE A 236 10.29 -3.03 17.18
C ILE A 236 8.80 -2.77 17.40
N PHE A 237 8.44 -2.35 18.61
CA PHE A 237 7.07 -1.99 18.94
C PHE A 237 6.85 -0.48 18.76
N ALA A 238 5.60 -0.09 18.67
CA ALA A 238 5.12 1.27 18.61
C ALA A 238 5.68 2.17 19.73
N VAL A 239 5.69 3.48 19.50
CA VAL A 239 6.38 4.46 20.37
C VAL A 239 5.49 5.01 21.48
N SER A 240 4.19 5.21 21.18
CA SER A 240 3.28 5.88 22.10
C SER A 240 2.86 4.99 23.27
N PRO A 241 2.84 5.51 24.51
CA PRO A 241 2.30 4.77 25.65
C PRO A 241 0.79 4.51 25.55
N ALA A 242 0.06 5.18 24.68
CA ALA A 242 -1.36 4.95 24.47
C ALA A 242 -1.68 3.52 23.99
N TYR A 243 -0.71 2.82 23.42
CA TYR A 243 -0.89 1.43 22.94
C TYR A 243 -1.10 0.44 24.10
N GLU A 244 -0.60 0.73 25.29
CA GLU A 244 -0.80 -0.13 26.48
C GLU A 244 -2.26 -0.20 26.94
N THR A 245 -3.08 0.76 26.51
CA THR A 245 -4.50 0.84 26.87
C THR A 245 -5.44 0.19 25.85
N VAL A 246 -4.92 -0.27 24.71
CA VAL A 246 -5.72 -0.87 23.62
C VAL A 246 -5.90 -2.36 23.86
N GLU A 247 -7.14 -2.79 24.04
CA GLU A 247 -7.49 -4.20 24.04
C GLU A 247 -7.68 -4.71 22.62
N GLY A 248 -7.06 -5.85 22.29
CA GLY A 248 -7.20 -6.50 20.99
C GLY A 248 -6.21 -5.99 19.94
N SER A 249 -6.68 -5.68 18.72
CA SER A 249 -5.84 -5.25 17.61
C SER A 249 -5.53 -3.75 17.66
N LEU A 250 -4.28 -3.37 17.45
CA LEU A 250 -3.87 -1.97 17.26
C LEU A 250 -4.34 -1.39 15.92
N ASN A 251 -4.82 -2.24 15.02
CA ASN A 251 -5.29 -1.83 13.70
C ASN A 251 -4.27 -0.93 12.98
N ALA A 252 -2.98 -1.29 13.08
CA ALA A 252 -1.94 -0.59 12.35
C ALA A 252 -2.28 -0.59 10.86
N ALA A 253 -2.06 0.54 10.17
CA ALA A 253 -2.59 0.70 8.83
C ALA A 253 -1.51 0.85 7.78
N ASP A 254 -0.78 1.94 7.75
CA ASP A 254 0.16 2.20 6.67
C ASP A 254 1.56 2.52 7.19
N ILE A 255 2.54 2.26 6.36
CA ILE A 255 3.96 2.45 6.67
C ILE A 255 4.66 3.10 5.48
N LEU A 256 5.47 4.11 5.74
CA LEU A 256 6.12 4.89 4.71
C LEU A 256 7.53 5.29 5.13
N VAL A 257 8.50 5.10 4.23
CA VAL A 257 9.87 5.60 4.40
C VAL A 257 10.02 6.92 3.62
N ASP A 258 10.74 7.87 4.17
CA ASP A 258 11.03 9.11 3.44
C ASP A 258 11.98 8.88 2.26
N MET A 259 11.97 9.81 1.30
CA MET A 259 12.76 9.71 0.07
C MET A 259 14.28 9.61 0.31
N LYS A 260 14.75 10.02 1.48
CA LYS A 260 16.17 9.98 1.86
C LYS A 260 16.56 8.69 2.58
N GLY A 261 15.58 7.89 3.01
CA GLY A 261 15.80 6.70 3.84
C GLY A 261 16.27 7.05 5.26
N GLU A 262 15.87 8.21 5.79
CA GLU A 262 16.28 8.68 7.11
C GLU A 262 15.20 8.46 8.17
N ARG A 263 13.93 8.44 7.75
CA ARG A 263 12.79 8.33 8.65
C ARG A 263 11.75 7.36 8.11
N LEU A 264 11.08 6.72 9.06
CA LEU A 264 9.94 5.85 8.81
C LEU A 264 8.75 6.38 9.60
N TYR A 265 7.57 6.29 9.00
CA TYR A 265 6.28 6.69 9.56
C TYR A 265 5.33 5.51 9.53
N ALA A 266 4.63 5.26 10.63
CA ALA A 266 3.64 4.19 10.72
C ALA A 266 2.35 4.72 11.37
N SER A 267 1.20 4.45 10.75
CA SER A 267 -0.09 4.91 11.26
C SER A 267 -0.83 3.80 12.01
N TYR A 268 -1.51 4.19 13.10
CA TYR A 268 -2.23 3.29 13.99
C TYR A 268 -3.64 3.83 14.22
N ARG A 269 -4.64 3.08 13.74
CA ARG A 269 -6.04 3.53 13.74
C ARG A 269 -6.67 3.53 15.13
N SER A 270 -6.37 2.52 15.96
CA SER A 270 -6.99 2.38 17.29
C SER A 270 -6.63 3.51 18.26
N VAL A 271 -5.47 4.12 18.10
CA VAL A 271 -5.01 5.26 18.93
C VAL A 271 -5.00 6.59 18.17
N GLN A 272 -5.29 6.57 16.87
CA GLN A 272 -5.29 7.76 16.01
C GLN A 272 -3.96 8.53 16.04
N GLU A 273 -2.86 7.82 15.82
CA GLU A 273 -1.51 8.36 15.87
C GLU A 273 -0.66 7.90 14.69
N ILE A 274 0.38 8.66 14.42
CA ILE A 274 1.47 8.30 13.50
C ILE A 274 2.76 8.30 14.30
N ASP A 275 3.40 7.14 14.39
CA ASP A 275 4.73 7.01 14.97
C ASP A 275 5.80 7.39 13.97
N VAL A 276 6.90 7.96 14.48
CA VAL A 276 8.05 8.36 13.71
C VAL A 276 9.31 7.70 14.25
N PHE A 277 10.05 7.06 13.36
CA PHE A 277 11.32 6.40 13.66
C PHE A 277 12.44 6.99 12.82
N GLY A 278 13.64 7.10 13.42
CA GLY A 278 14.87 7.29 12.67
C GLY A 278 15.39 5.96 12.13
N ILE A 279 15.98 5.98 10.94
CA ILE A 279 16.56 4.80 10.29
C ILE A 279 18.09 4.89 10.33
N ASP A 280 18.77 3.90 10.90
CA ASP A 280 20.20 3.71 10.71
C ASP A 280 20.45 3.15 9.30
N ARG A 281 20.94 3.98 8.40
CA ARG A 281 21.17 3.61 6.98
C ARG A 281 22.13 2.44 6.79
N ARG A 282 23.02 2.17 7.75
CA ARG A 282 24.00 1.08 7.66
C ARG A 282 23.42 -0.25 8.07
N THR A 283 22.53 -0.27 9.05
CA THR A 283 21.97 -1.49 9.64
C THR A 283 20.50 -1.72 9.34
N GLY A 284 19.79 -0.69 8.85
CA GLY A 284 18.35 -0.67 8.66
C GLY A 284 17.54 -0.55 9.95
N LYS A 285 18.18 -0.60 11.12
CA LYS A 285 17.52 -0.55 12.43
C LYS A 285 16.77 0.74 12.67
N LEU A 286 15.70 0.65 13.43
CA LEU A 286 14.84 1.76 13.79
C LEU A 286 15.14 2.27 15.19
N SER A 287 15.02 3.58 15.38
CA SER A 287 15.07 4.24 16.69
C SER A 287 13.86 5.16 16.84
N PRO A 288 13.09 5.07 17.95
CA PRO A 288 11.94 5.92 18.18
C PRO A 288 12.34 7.41 18.20
N LEU A 289 11.60 8.24 17.46
CA LEU A 289 11.75 9.70 17.50
C LEU A 289 10.56 10.40 18.17
N GLY A 290 9.39 9.74 18.21
CA GLY A 290 8.17 10.26 18.79
C GLY A 290 6.94 9.86 18.00
N TYR A 291 5.82 10.48 18.34
CA TYR A 291 4.54 10.26 17.66
C TYR A 291 3.76 11.56 17.52
N ALA A 292 2.81 11.57 16.60
CA ALA A 292 1.91 12.70 16.37
C ALA A 292 0.45 12.22 16.37
N PRO A 293 -0.44 12.88 17.16
CA PRO A 293 -1.86 12.57 17.10
C PRO A 293 -2.47 12.99 15.76
N THR A 294 -3.47 12.26 15.31
CA THR A 294 -4.20 12.53 14.06
C THR A 294 -5.67 12.89 14.34
N ARG A 295 -6.30 13.53 13.35
CA ARG A 295 -7.74 13.78 13.38
C ARG A 295 -8.46 12.64 12.67
N GLY A 296 -8.69 11.53 13.38
CA GLY A 296 -9.35 10.35 12.83
C GLY A 296 -8.40 9.20 12.50
N MET A 297 -8.96 8.08 12.06
CA MET A 297 -8.26 6.82 11.81
C MET A 297 -7.49 6.87 10.48
N VAL A 298 -6.21 7.21 10.51
CA VAL A 298 -5.37 7.29 9.30
C VAL A 298 -5.14 5.89 8.72
N ARG A 299 -5.60 5.71 7.49
CA ARG A 299 -5.47 4.45 6.73
C ARG A 299 -4.41 4.48 5.64
N GLY A 300 -4.09 5.66 5.10
CA GLY A 300 -3.11 5.81 4.04
C GLY A 300 -2.16 6.96 4.29
N LEU A 301 -0.87 6.76 3.97
CA LEU A 301 0.20 7.74 4.03
C LEU A 301 0.79 7.94 2.64
N HIS A 302 1.08 9.17 2.26
CA HIS A 302 1.73 9.45 0.98
C HIS A 302 2.61 10.70 1.02
N TRP A 303 3.74 10.67 0.29
CA TRP A 303 4.62 11.84 0.13
C TRP A 303 4.17 12.72 -1.02
N GLY A 304 3.88 13.98 -0.71
CA GLY A 304 3.82 15.04 -1.71
C GLY A 304 5.21 15.34 -2.33
N ARG A 305 5.21 15.99 -3.48
CA ARG A 305 6.46 16.43 -4.14
C ARG A 305 7.24 17.45 -3.31
N SER A 306 6.53 18.28 -2.56
CA SER A 306 7.08 19.28 -1.64
C SER A 306 7.70 18.70 -0.37
N GLY A 307 7.60 17.38 -0.17
CA GLY A 307 8.03 16.72 1.07
C GLY A 307 6.98 16.81 2.19
N VAL A 308 5.76 17.20 1.87
CA VAL A 308 4.64 17.15 2.81
C VAL A 308 4.12 15.73 2.92
N LEU A 309 3.97 15.23 4.15
CA LEU A 309 3.31 13.96 4.42
C LEU A 309 1.79 14.15 4.42
N CYS A 310 1.11 13.49 3.51
CA CYS A 310 -0.34 13.40 3.47
C CYS A 310 -0.80 12.18 4.26
N ALA A 311 -1.65 12.39 5.26
CA ALA A 311 -2.30 11.35 6.05
C ALA A 311 -3.79 11.34 5.75
N LEU A 312 -4.32 10.21 5.28
CA LEU A 312 -5.71 10.06 4.84
C LEU A 312 -6.47 9.19 5.85
N GLY A 313 -7.49 9.77 6.49
CA GLY A 313 -8.34 9.10 7.47
C GLY A 313 -9.58 8.45 6.86
N GLU A 314 -10.10 7.41 7.52
CA GLU A 314 -11.38 6.76 7.16
C GLU A 314 -12.59 7.59 7.57
N GLU A 315 -12.48 8.36 8.65
CA GLU A 315 -13.53 9.25 9.15
C GLU A 315 -13.12 10.71 8.90
N LEU A 316 -14.04 11.48 8.33
CA LEU A 316 -13.91 12.92 8.28
C LEU A 316 -14.47 13.49 9.58
N PRO A 317 -13.87 14.56 10.11
CA PRO A 317 -14.39 15.25 11.30
C PRO A 317 -15.78 15.85 11.05
#